data_44948a87ec7e84455790827e2a31ec0e
#
_entry.id   44948a87ec7e84455790827e2a31ec0e
#
_cell.length_a   1.000
_cell.length_b   1.000
_cell.length_c   1.000
_cell.angle_alpha   90.00
_cell.angle_beta   90.00
_cell.angle_gamma   90.00
#
_symmetry.space_group_name_H-M   'P 1'
#
loop_
_entity.id
_entity.type
_entity.pdbx_description
1 polymer ?
#
loop_
_entity_poly.entity_id
_entity_poly.type
_entity_poly.pdbx_seq_one_letter_code
_entity_poly.pdbx_strand_id
1 'polypeptide(L)'
;MTQSSRLPGFYKVTVQERRALASEATGATVADIEQSLDGGGLDAETADKFVENVLGTYALPYGVALNVRVNDHDYVVPMVVEEPSVVAAASNAAKMVRAGGGFVAEADPPIMIAQVELRAVKDAYAAARRIEERAEEILGLADAAIAGLVSRGGGARGVEARVLADDIVVAHVLVDCKDAMGANLVNGVAEAVADRLAAIAGARVGLRILSNLCDKRRVRVRCEVDADALATAEMGGGEVIDGIVAASRFAELDPYRAATHNKGIMNGIDAVVIATGNDWRAVEAGAHAFAARTGRYSPLAVWRRSGDRLQGKLELPLALGTVGGTLRVHPAARVSLRMLGVTDAQELAGVAAAVGLASNLAAVRALATDGIQRGHMGLHARSVALAAGATAEEVERVAVMIVEARDITLEGAKKAMKAL
;
A
#
# COMPACT_ATOMS: atom_id res chain seq x y z
N MET A 1 -13.28 -21.61 -11.55
CA MET A 1 -13.66 -20.58 -12.53
C MET A 1 -12.69 -19.42 -12.38
N THR A 2 -12.09 -18.95 -13.46
CA THR A 2 -11.19 -17.79 -13.42
C THR A 2 -12.02 -16.56 -13.07
N GLN A 3 -11.85 -16.03 -11.88
CA GLN A 3 -12.50 -14.80 -11.44
C GLN A 3 -12.05 -13.66 -12.36
N SER A 4 -13.01 -12.90 -12.91
CA SER A 4 -12.68 -11.74 -13.74
C SER A 4 -12.85 -10.47 -12.93
N SER A 5 -11.84 -9.62 -12.88
CA SER A 5 -11.92 -8.28 -12.28
C SER A 5 -12.55 -7.24 -13.23
N ARG A 6 -13.00 -7.64 -14.42
CA ARG A 6 -13.68 -6.77 -15.39
C ARG A 6 -15.17 -6.75 -15.11
N LEU A 7 -15.64 -5.71 -14.45
CA LEU A 7 -17.05 -5.48 -14.12
C LEU A 7 -17.54 -4.18 -14.78
N PRO A 8 -17.89 -4.22 -16.09
CA PRO A 8 -18.29 -3.02 -16.83
C PRO A 8 -19.58 -2.44 -16.25
N GLY A 9 -19.63 -1.13 -16.06
CA GLY A 9 -20.80 -0.46 -15.52
C GLY A 9 -20.97 -0.53 -13.98
N PHE A 10 -20.05 -1.15 -13.26
CA PHE A 10 -20.10 -1.31 -11.81
C PHE A 10 -20.43 -0.01 -11.03
N TYR A 11 -19.88 1.13 -11.47
CA TYR A 11 -20.15 2.42 -10.84
C TYR A 11 -21.54 2.99 -11.12
N LYS A 12 -22.28 2.43 -12.08
CA LYS A 12 -23.63 2.90 -12.50
C LYS A 12 -24.75 2.25 -11.73
N VAL A 13 -24.48 1.15 -11.03
CA VAL A 13 -25.47 0.36 -10.31
C VAL A 13 -25.49 0.73 -8.82
N THR A 14 -26.55 0.33 -8.12
CA THR A 14 -26.71 0.58 -6.68
C THR A 14 -25.64 -0.14 -5.83
N VAL A 15 -25.50 0.25 -4.56
CA VAL A 15 -24.59 -0.42 -3.62
C VAL A 15 -24.91 -1.91 -3.47
N GLN A 16 -26.20 -2.26 -3.42
CA GLN A 16 -26.64 -3.66 -3.31
C GLN A 16 -26.25 -4.48 -4.55
N GLU A 17 -26.48 -3.95 -5.74
CA GLU A 17 -26.06 -4.59 -6.98
C GLU A 17 -24.53 -4.71 -7.09
N ARG A 18 -23.78 -3.71 -6.59
CA ARG A 18 -22.30 -3.79 -6.51
C ARG A 18 -21.85 -4.92 -5.58
N ARG A 19 -22.51 -5.12 -4.44
CA ARG A 19 -22.24 -6.23 -3.53
C ARG A 19 -22.48 -7.58 -4.19
N ALA A 20 -23.58 -7.71 -4.95
CA ALA A 20 -23.87 -8.92 -5.72
C ALA A 20 -22.79 -9.20 -6.77
N LEU A 21 -22.44 -8.20 -7.61
CA LEU A 21 -21.39 -8.32 -8.61
C LEU A 21 -20.03 -8.64 -8.01
N ALA A 22 -19.67 -8.01 -6.87
CA ALA A 22 -18.43 -8.31 -6.17
C ALA A 22 -18.42 -9.74 -5.61
N SER A 23 -19.55 -10.20 -5.07
CA SER A 23 -19.72 -11.59 -4.60
C SER A 23 -19.55 -12.61 -5.73
N GLU A 24 -20.14 -12.36 -6.90
CA GLU A 24 -19.98 -13.23 -8.08
C GLU A 24 -18.53 -13.30 -8.59
N ALA A 25 -17.79 -12.19 -8.46
CA ALA A 25 -16.42 -12.08 -8.95
C ALA A 25 -15.36 -12.56 -7.96
N THR A 26 -15.73 -12.77 -6.68
CA THR A 26 -14.77 -13.07 -5.60
C THR A 26 -15.22 -14.28 -4.77
N GLY A 27 -14.43 -14.64 -3.75
CA GLY A 27 -14.79 -15.69 -2.80
C GLY A 27 -15.67 -15.22 -1.63
N ALA A 28 -16.04 -13.91 -1.56
CA ALA A 28 -16.90 -13.37 -0.51
C ALA A 28 -18.37 -13.45 -0.91
N THR A 29 -19.25 -13.90 -0.01
CA THR A 29 -20.69 -13.87 -0.26
C THR A 29 -21.29 -12.48 0.00
N VAL A 30 -22.48 -12.19 -0.55
CA VAL A 30 -23.20 -10.94 -0.24
C VAL A 30 -23.39 -10.78 1.26
N ALA A 31 -23.78 -11.86 1.94
CA ALA A 31 -23.98 -11.87 3.40
C ALA A 31 -22.68 -11.56 4.17
N ASP A 32 -21.55 -12.11 3.73
CA ASP A 32 -20.23 -11.78 4.33
C ASP A 32 -19.92 -10.29 4.18
N ILE A 33 -20.19 -9.72 3.00
CA ILE A 33 -19.93 -8.31 2.70
C ILE A 33 -20.82 -7.41 3.56
N GLU A 34 -22.11 -7.70 3.63
CA GLU A 34 -23.08 -6.95 4.45
C GLU A 34 -22.73 -7.02 5.93
N GLN A 35 -22.58 -8.20 6.48
CA GLN A 35 -22.24 -8.40 7.88
C GLN A 35 -20.92 -7.72 8.28
N SER A 36 -19.97 -7.66 7.34
CA SER A 36 -18.65 -7.10 7.63
C SER A 36 -18.55 -5.59 7.43
N LEU A 37 -19.38 -4.99 6.57
CA LEU A 37 -19.26 -3.57 6.20
C LEU A 37 -20.41 -2.70 6.71
N ASP A 38 -21.58 -3.27 6.96
CA ASP A 38 -22.69 -2.52 7.54
C ASP A 38 -22.34 -2.06 8.96
N GLY A 39 -22.71 -0.84 9.31
CA GLY A 39 -22.31 -0.24 10.58
C GLY A 39 -20.86 0.28 10.65
N GLY A 40 -20.17 0.36 9.50
CA GLY A 40 -18.81 0.94 9.42
C GLY A 40 -17.66 -0.05 9.56
N GLY A 41 -17.93 -1.35 9.47
CA GLY A 41 -16.91 -2.40 9.40
C GLY A 41 -16.32 -2.88 10.73
N LEU A 42 -16.63 -2.20 11.84
CA LEU A 42 -16.22 -2.56 13.20
C LEU A 42 -17.23 -1.96 14.19
N ASP A 43 -17.80 -2.79 15.07
CA ASP A 43 -18.67 -2.34 16.15
C ASP A 43 -17.86 -1.77 17.34
N ALA A 44 -18.53 -0.94 18.18
CA ALA A 44 -17.89 -0.26 19.28
C ALA A 44 -17.40 -1.21 20.40
N GLU A 45 -18.11 -2.32 20.63
CA GLU A 45 -17.70 -3.30 21.65
C GLU A 45 -16.42 -4.03 21.25
N THR A 46 -16.31 -4.41 19.97
CA THR A 46 -15.09 -5.00 19.42
C THR A 46 -13.97 -3.97 19.40
N ALA A 47 -14.24 -2.71 19.02
CA ALA A 47 -13.24 -1.64 19.00
C ALA A 47 -12.63 -1.38 20.39
N ASP A 48 -13.43 -1.45 21.45
CA ASP A 48 -12.98 -1.29 22.85
C ASP A 48 -11.99 -2.39 23.32
N LYS A 49 -11.91 -3.50 22.58
CA LYS A 49 -10.90 -4.55 22.82
C LYS A 49 -9.62 -4.34 22.00
N PHE A 50 -9.63 -3.40 21.06
CA PHE A 50 -8.47 -3.09 20.21
C PHE A 50 -7.68 -1.89 20.71
N VAL A 51 -8.39 -0.86 21.18
CA VAL A 51 -7.82 0.44 21.52
C VAL A 51 -8.41 0.90 22.87
N GLU A 52 -7.61 1.58 23.65
CA GLU A 52 -8.00 2.13 24.94
C GLU A 52 -8.90 3.36 24.77
N ASN A 53 -9.81 3.58 25.75
CA ASN A 53 -10.67 4.78 25.83
C ASN A 53 -11.58 5.01 24.62
N VAL A 54 -12.10 3.96 24.04
CA VAL A 54 -12.96 4.02 22.85
C VAL A 54 -14.26 4.76 23.16
N LEU A 55 -14.62 5.72 22.29
CA LEU A 55 -15.92 6.39 22.28
C LEU A 55 -16.85 5.87 21.17
N GLY A 56 -16.27 5.22 20.14
CA GLY A 56 -16.97 4.73 18.96
C GLY A 56 -16.02 4.40 17.82
N THR A 57 -16.54 4.18 16.63
CA THR A 57 -15.78 3.91 15.43
C THR A 57 -15.87 5.07 14.43
N TYR A 58 -14.81 5.29 13.67
CA TYR A 58 -14.75 6.28 12.61
C TYR A 58 -14.66 5.58 11.25
N ALA A 59 -15.73 5.66 10.47
CA ALA A 59 -15.84 4.96 9.19
C ALA A 59 -15.20 5.76 8.04
N LEU A 60 -14.47 5.06 7.18
CA LEU A 60 -13.99 5.54 5.89
C LEU A 60 -14.75 4.84 4.76
N PRO A 61 -14.89 5.48 3.58
CA PRO A 61 -15.48 4.83 2.41
C PRO A 61 -14.69 3.57 2.01
N TYR A 62 -15.42 2.48 1.78
CA TYR A 62 -14.89 1.20 1.30
C TYR A 62 -15.33 1.00 -0.15
N GLY A 63 -14.38 0.91 -1.06
CA GLY A 63 -14.59 0.64 -2.47
C GLY A 63 -13.76 -0.53 -2.97
N VAL A 64 -13.82 -0.80 -4.27
CA VAL A 64 -13.00 -1.83 -4.93
C VAL A 64 -12.37 -1.30 -6.21
N ALA A 65 -11.06 -1.49 -6.38
CA ALA A 65 -10.41 -1.30 -7.66
C ALA A 65 -10.66 -2.51 -8.56
N LEU A 66 -11.00 -2.21 -9.81
CA LEU A 66 -11.34 -3.18 -10.84
C LEU A 66 -10.26 -3.23 -11.92
N ASN A 67 -10.35 -4.22 -12.82
CA ASN A 67 -9.43 -4.45 -13.92
C ASN A 67 -7.99 -4.79 -13.52
N VAL A 68 -7.72 -4.97 -12.25
CA VAL A 68 -6.38 -5.30 -11.75
C VAL A 68 -6.03 -6.73 -12.16
N ARG A 69 -4.92 -6.89 -12.90
CA ARG A 69 -4.36 -8.16 -13.30
C ARG A 69 -2.88 -8.18 -12.94
N VAL A 70 -2.50 -9.11 -12.08
CA VAL A 70 -1.11 -9.26 -11.60
C VAL A 70 -0.68 -10.71 -11.81
N ASN A 71 0.47 -10.92 -12.46
CA ASN A 71 1.01 -12.25 -12.75
C ASN A 71 -0.05 -13.19 -13.36
N ASP A 72 -0.79 -12.69 -14.35
CA ASP A 72 -1.87 -13.38 -15.06
C ASP A 72 -3.14 -13.70 -14.24
N HIS A 73 -3.21 -13.31 -12.98
CA HIS A 73 -4.39 -13.44 -12.13
C HIS A 73 -5.17 -12.12 -12.00
N ASP A 74 -6.49 -12.23 -12.01
CA ASP A 74 -7.41 -11.11 -11.85
C ASP A 74 -7.74 -10.90 -10.38
N TYR A 75 -7.75 -9.63 -9.93
CA TYR A 75 -8.10 -9.25 -8.56
C TYR A 75 -9.15 -8.15 -8.54
N VAL A 76 -10.21 -8.35 -7.75
CA VAL A 76 -11.09 -7.27 -7.28
C VAL A 76 -10.48 -6.78 -5.98
N VAL A 77 -9.89 -5.57 -5.99
CA VAL A 77 -9.03 -5.13 -4.89
C VAL A 77 -9.75 -4.18 -3.96
N PRO A 78 -10.03 -4.57 -2.70
CA PRO A 78 -10.59 -3.69 -1.69
C PRO A 78 -9.69 -2.50 -1.41
N MET A 79 -10.30 -1.32 -1.28
CA MET A 79 -9.64 -0.06 -0.99
C MET A 79 -10.46 0.75 0.00
N VAL A 80 -9.84 1.22 1.07
CA VAL A 80 -10.43 2.12 2.07
C VAL A 80 -9.72 3.46 1.98
N VAL A 81 -10.43 4.52 1.63
CA VAL A 81 -9.85 5.85 1.42
C VAL A 81 -10.93 6.92 1.49
N GLU A 82 -10.60 8.07 2.07
CA GLU A 82 -11.47 9.25 2.13
C GLU A 82 -11.40 10.13 0.89
N GLU A 83 -10.28 10.07 0.15
CA GLU A 83 -10.04 10.95 -1.00
C GLU A 83 -10.85 10.49 -2.22
N PRO A 84 -11.68 11.38 -2.80
CA PRO A 84 -12.40 11.07 -4.04
C PRO A 84 -11.44 10.75 -5.18
N SER A 85 -11.90 9.96 -6.13
CA SER A 85 -11.20 9.58 -7.36
C SER A 85 -10.11 8.51 -7.22
N VAL A 86 -9.55 8.23 -6.06
CA VAL A 86 -8.44 7.27 -5.90
C VAL A 86 -8.81 5.89 -6.45
N VAL A 87 -9.96 5.35 -6.05
CA VAL A 87 -10.44 4.03 -6.51
C VAL A 87 -10.72 4.01 -8.01
N ALA A 88 -11.37 5.06 -8.51
CA ALA A 88 -11.69 5.18 -9.94
C ALA A 88 -10.43 5.35 -10.79
N ALA A 89 -9.47 6.14 -10.33
CA ALA A 89 -8.19 6.38 -10.98
C ALA A 89 -7.36 5.09 -11.08
N ALA A 90 -7.23 4.35 -9.98
CA ALA A 90 -6.57 3.05 -9.94
C ALA A 90 -7.22 2.04 -10.90
N SER A 91 -8.56 1.94 -10.89
CA SER A 91 -9.32 1.05 -11.78
C SER A 91 -9.16 1.38 -13.26
N ASN A 92 -9.14 2.68 -13.61
CA ASN A 92 -8.97 3.13 -14.98
C ASN A 92 -7.53 2.91 -15.48
N ALA A 93 -6.52 3.22 -14.65
CA ALA A 93 -5.14 2.93 -14.99
C ALA A 93 -4.89 1.41 -15.13
N ALA A 94 -5.43 0.61 -14.21
CA ALA A 94 -5.35 -0.85 -14.29
C ALA A 94 -5.99 -1.39 -15.59
N LYS A 95 -7.08 -0.78 -16.08
CA LYS A 95 -7.69 -1.12 -17.37
C LYS A 95 -6.73 -0.87 -18.56
N MET A 96 -5.98 0.25 -18.52
CA MET A 96 -4.98 0.58 -19.55
C MET A 96 -3.81 -0.40 -19.51
N VAL A 97 -3.28 -0.67 -18.33
CA VAL A 97 -2.19 -1.65 -18.13
C VAL A 97 -2.62 -3.06 -18.54
N ARG A 98 -3.86 -3.45 -18.23
CA ARG A 98 -4.41 -4.75 -18.60
C ARG A 98 -4.41 -4.99 -20.11
N ALA A 99 -4.62 -3.95 -20.92
CA ALA A 99 -4.56 -4.06 -22.38
C ALA A 99 -3.16 -4.47 -22.86
N GLY A 100 -2.10 -4.05 -22.14
CA GLY A 100 -0.71 -4.43 -22.39
C GLY A 100 -0.25 -5.71 -21.69
N GLY A 101 -1.16 -6.50 -21.10
CA GLY A 101 -0.85 -7.78 -20.44
C GLY A 101 -1.03 -7.78 -18.91
N GLY A 102 -1.15 -6.64 -18.27
CA GLY A 102 -1.27 -6.52 -16.82
C GLY A 102 0.04 -6.13 -16.14
N PHE A 103 0.05 -6.28 -14.83
CA PHE A 103 1.24 -6.05 -13.99
C PHE A 103 2.01 -7.35 -13.79
N VAL A 104 3.33 -7.24 -13.73
CA VAL A 104 4.22 -8.32 -13.27
C VAL A 104 4.83 -7.89 -11.96
N ALA A 105 4.59 -8.66 -10.91
CA ALA A 105 5.06 -8.39 -9.55
C ALA A 105 6.00 -9.49 -9.08
N GLU A 106 7.09 -9.10 -8.43
CA GLU A 106 8.06 -9.96 -7.78
C GLU A 106 8.28 -9.47 -6.36
N ALA A 107 8.14 -10.32 -5.35
CA ALA A 107 8.39 -9.98 -3.95
C ALA A 107 9.59 -10.77 -3.41
N ASP A 108 10.46 -10.08 -2.68
CA ASP A 108 11.54 -10.72 -1.93
C ASP A 108 10.96 -11.63 -0.82
N PRO A 109 11.72 -12.59 -0.28
CA PRO A 109 11.32 -13.32 0.90
C PRO A 109 10.90 -12.38 2.05
N PRO A 110 9.92 -12.75 2.90
CA PRO A 110 9.33 -11.87 3.90
C PRO A 110 10.24 -11.66 5.12
N ILE A 111 11.43 -11.12 4.89
CA ILE A 111 12.47 -10.89 5.88
C ILE A 111 12.25 -9.57 6.61
N MET A 112 12.07 -9.63 7.91
CA MET A 112 12.05 -8.49 8.82
C MET A 112 13.37 -8.38 9.56
N ILE A 113 13.65 -7.19 10.10
CA ILE A 113 14.93 -6.84 10.75
C ILE A 113 14.68 -6.56 12.23
N ALA A 114 15.25 -7.39 13.11
CA ALA A 114 15.39 -7.11 14.53
C ALA A 114 16.69 -6.33 14.76
N GLN A 115 16.63 -5.19 15.43
CA GLN A 115 17.80 -4.39 15.78
C GLN A 115 18.10 -4.51 17.27
N VAL A 116 19.36 -4.77 17.61
CA VAL A 116 19.88 -4.69 18.98
C VAL A 116 21.03 -3.70 19.01
N GLU A 117 20.85 -2.62 19.73
CA GLU A 117 21.87 -1.61 19.95
C GLU A 117 22.81 -2.04 21.06
N LEU A 118 24.13 -1.98 20.80
CA LEU A 118 25.21 -2.33 21.72
C LEU A 118 26.06 -1.10 21.96
N ARG A 119 26.10 -0.63 23.21
CA ARG A 119 26.76 0.60 23.65
C ARG A 119 28.00 0.32 24.47
N ALA A 120 28.89 1.31 24.57
CA ALA A 120 30.15 1.26 25.28
C ALA A 120 31.05 0.10 24.83
N VAL A 121 31.07 -0.13 23.54
CA VAL A 121 31.95 -1.09 22.88
C VAL A 121 33.36 -0.51 22.86
N LYS A 122 34.38 -1.28 23.27
CA LYS A 122 35.79 -0.81 23.30
C LYS A 122 36.44 -0.75 21.91
N ASP A 123 36.06 -1.69 21.04
CA ASP A 123 36.53 -1.79 19.65
C ASP A 123 35.33 -2.26 18.81
N ALA A 124 34.69 -1.31 18.16
CA ALA A 124 33.43 -1.55 17.43
C ALA A 124 33.65 -2.49 16.23
N TYR A 125 34.71 -2.40 15.51
CA TYR A 125 34.99 -3.28 14.37
C TYR A 125 35.29 -4.70 14.79
N ALA A 126 36.10 -4.89 15.87
CA ALA A 126 36.33 -6.22 16.41
C ALA A 126 35.06 -6.84 17.01
N ALA A 127 34.20 -6.03 17.66
CA ALA A 127 32.92 -6.49 18.17
C ALA A 127 31.97 -6.92 17.05
N ALA A 128 31.88 -6.15 15.97
CA ALA A 128 31.08 -6.50 14.81
C ALA A 128 31.51 -7.85 14.21
N ARG A 129 32.81 -8.05 13.98
CA ARG A 129 33.34 -9.34 13.51
C ARG A 129 33.00 -10.50 14.45
N ARG A 130 33.18 -10.32 15.78
CA ARG A 130 32.84 -11.40 16.77
C ARG A 130 31.37 -11.76 16.74
N ILE A 131 30.46 -10.79 16.50
CA ILE A 131 29.05 -11.04 16.37
C ILE A 131 28.77 -11.90 15.13
N GLU A 132 29.36 -11.55 13.99
CA GLU A 132 29.17 -12.27 12.72
C GLU A 132 29.79 -13.69 12.77
N GLU A 133 30.96 -13.86 13.41
CA GLU A 133 31.57 -15.17 13.65
C GLU A 133 30.71 -16.09 14.55
N ARG A 134 29.85 -15.52 15.38
CA ARG A 134 28.92 -16.26 16.25
C ARG A 134 27.48 -16.27 15.71
N ALA A 135 27.28 -16.01 14.42
CA ALA A 135 25.95 -15.93 13.82
C ALA A 135 25.08 -17.16 14.09
N GLU A 136 25.64 -18.39 13.94
CA GLU A 136 24.90 -19.65 14.19
C GLU A 136 24.33 -19.74 15.61
N GLU A 137 25.10 -19.32 16.60
CA GLU A 137 24.68 -19.30 18.00
C GLU A 137 23.51 -18.34 18.20
N ILE A 138 23.60 -17.14 17.60
CA ILE A 138 22.53 -16.10 17.68
C ILE A 138 21.28 -16.57 16.95
N LEU A 139 21.41 -17.18 15.78
CA LEU A 139 20.28 -17.76 15.02
C LEU A 139 19.58 -18.85 15.83
N GLY A 140 20.33 -19.72 16.53
CA GLY A 140 19.74 -20.75 17.39
C GLY A 140 18.92 -20.16 18.55
N LEU A 141 19.40 -19.10 19.19
CA LEU A 141 18.66 -18.39 20.24
C LEU A 141 17.42 -17.68 19.68
N ALA A 142 17.54 -17.05 18.52
CA ALA A 142 16.43 -16.38 17.83
C ALA A 142 15.33 -17.38 17.47
N ASP A 143 15.68 -18.52 16.89
CA ASP A 143 14.74 -19.58 16.50
C ASP A 143 14.03 -20.20 17.71
N ALA A 144 14.76 -20.37 18.82
CA ALA A 144 14.15 -20.84 20.08
C ALA A 144 13.05 -19.90 20.60
N ALA A 145 13.25 -18.58 20.45
CA ALA A 145 12.27 -17.57 20.87
C ALA A 145 10.99 -17.57 20.00
N ILE A 146 11.09 -18.06 18.76
CA ILE A 146 10.00 -18.08 17.78
C ILE A 146 9.71 -19.48 17.23
N ALA A 147 9.85 -20.52 18.08
CA ALA A 147 9.72 -21.94 17.69
C ALA A 147 8.42 -22.23 16.92
N GLY A 148 7.31 -21.57 17.26
CA GLY A 148 6.04 -21.69 16.55
C GLY A 148 6.08 -21.12 15.12
N LEU A 149 6.94 -20.15 14.81
CA LEU A 149 7.19 -19.71 13.44
C LEU A 149 8.10 -20.68 12.70
N VAL A 150 9.15 -21.16 13.37
CA VAL A 150 10.09 -22.14 12.82
C VAL A 150 9.38 -23.41 12.38
N SER A 151 8.43 -23.92 13.17
CA SER A 151 7.63 -25.11 12.81
C SER A 151 6.77 -24.91 11.55
N ARG A 152 6.53 -23.66 11.14
CA ARG A 152 5.83 -23.29 9.89
C ARG A 152 6.79 -22.91 8.75
N GLY A 153 8.09 -23.16 8.90
CA GLY A 153 9.11 -22.93 7.89
C GLY A 153 9.69 -21.50 7.86
N GLY A 154 9.28 -20.63 8.80
CA GLY A 154 9.91 -19.34 9.05
C GLY A 154 11.18 -19.47 9.92
N GLY A 155 11.60 -18.35 10.54
CA GLY A 155 12.73 -18.33 11.48
C GLY A 155 13.84 -17.37 11.10
N ALA A 156 14.89 -17.35 11.91
CA ALA A 156 16.06 -16.51 11.69
C ALA A 156 16.87 -16.99 10.47
N ARG A 157 17.42 -16.04 9.68
CA ARG A 157 18.11 -16.32 8.42
C ARG A 157 19.50 -15.72 8.33
N GLY A 158 19.83 -14.78 9.19
CA GLY A 158 21.16 -14.14 9.16
C GLY A 158 21.35 -13.15 10.29
N VAL A 159 22.61 -12.83 10.53
CA VAL A 159 23.04 -11.79 11.46
C VAL A 159 23.99 -10.85 10.72
N GLU A 160 23.72 -9.54 10.79
CA GLU A 160 24.58 -8.49 10.23
C GLU A 160 24.98 -7.55 11.37
N ALA A 161 26.25 -7.14 11.45
CA ALA A 161 26.70 -6.18 12.45
C ALA A 161 27.14 -4.86 11.78
N ARG A 162 26.59 -3.74 12.25
CA ARG A 162 26.82 -2.40 11.72
C ARG A 162 27.52 -1.53 12.76
N VAL A 163 28.67 -1.00 12.40
CA VAL A 163 29.35 0.01 13.22
C VAL A 163 28.71 1.37 12.93
N LEU A 164 28.14 2.01 13.94
CA LEU A 164 27.53 3.33 13.82
C LEU A 164 28.45 4.45 14.35
N ALA A 165 29.23 4.14 15.39
CA ALA A 165 30.21 5.02 16.00
C ALA A 165 31.33 4.16 16.63
N ASP A 166 32.38 4.79 17.12
CA ASP A 166 33.54 4.10 17.72
C ASP A 166 33.15 3.21 18.92
N ASP A 167 32.05 3.55 19.60
CA ASP A 167 31.55 2.87 20.79
C ASP A 167 30.14 2.27 20.62
N ILE A 168 29.58 2.29 19.41
CA ILE A 168 28.22 1.81 19.12
C ILE A 168 28.22 0.83 17.94
N VAL A 169 27.74 -0.38 18.21
CA VAL A 169 27.44 -1.40 17.19
C VAL A 169 25.96 -1.75 17.25
N VAL A 170 25.33 -1.93 16.09
CA VAL A 170 23.98 -2.45 15.99
C VAL A 170 24.03 -3.82 15.31
N ALA A 171 23.49 -4.84 15.98
CA ALA A 171 23.26 -6.14 15.38
C ALA A 171 21.87 -6.18 14.76
N HIS A 172 21.79 -6.61 13.51
CA HIS A 172 20.56 -6.94 12.81
C HIS A 172 20.39 -8.46 12.77
N VAL A 173 19.29 -8.98 13.30
CA VAL A 173 18.88 -10.36 13.10
C VAL A 173 17.78 -10.38 12.07
N LEU A 174 18.00 -11.10 10.99
CA LEU A 174 17.09 -11.20 9.84
C LEU A 174 16.14 -12.36 10.08
N VAL A 175 14.83 -12.10 10.07
CA VAL A 175 13.79 -13.09 10.41
C VAL A 175 12.80 -13.24 9.27
N ASP A 176 12.67 -14.46 8.73
CA ASP A 176 11.61 -14.85 7.79
C ASP A 176 10.29 -15.00 8.55
N CYS A 177 9.40 -14.03 8.39
CA CYS A 177 8.12 -13.96 9.09
C CYS A 177 6.97 -14.68 8.37
N LYS A 178 7.23 -15.29 7.19
CA LYS A 178 6.19 -15.89 6.35
C LYS A 178 5.02 -14.94 6.11
N ASP A 179 3.82 -15.39 6.35
CA ASP A 179 2.58 -14.66 6.09
C ASP A 179 2.21 -13.63 7.17
N ALA A 180 3.05 -13.47 8.21
CA ALA A 180 2.86 -12.44 9.20
C ALA A 180 3.59 -11.13 8.81
N MET A 181 3.04 -9.98 9.19
CA MET A 181 3.78 -8.71 9.16
C MET A 181 5.05 -8.82 10.04
N GLY A 182 4.93 -9.40 11.22
CA GLY A 182 6.06 -9.90 12.00
C GLY A 182 6.52 -9.01 13.15
N ALA A 183 5.91 -7.84 13.41
CA ALA A 183 6.40 -6.87 14.39
C ALA A 183 6.66 -7.47 15.78
N ASN A 184 5.68 -8.13 16.39
CA ASN A 184 5.81 -8.72 17.72
C ASN A 184 6.82 -9.88 17.77
N LEU A 185 6.86 -10.69 16.70
CA LEU A 185 7.82 -11.79 16.60
C LEU A 185 9.26 -11.27 16.60
N VAL A 186 9.51 -10.26 15.79
CA VAL A 186 10.85 -9.67 15.61
C VAL A 186 11.31 -8.92 16.85
N ASN A 187 10.40 -8.22 17.54
CA ASN A 187 10.71 -7.61 18.84
C ASN A 187 11.08 -8.67 19.89
N GLY A 188 10.34 -9.78 19.95
CA GLY A 188 10.68 -10.90 20.83
C GLY A 188 12.03 -11.53 20.52
N VAL A 189 12.40 -11.62 19.23
CA VAL A 189 13.75 -12.05 18.82
C VAL A 189 14.81 -11.08 19.30
N ALA A 190 14.61 -9.75 19.09
CA ALA A 190 15.57 -8.73 19.53
C ALA A 190 15.83 -8.79 21.04
N GLU A 191 14.76 -9.00 21.83
CA GLU A 191 14.85 -9.15 23.28
C GLU A 191 15.60 -10.43 23.68
N ALA A 192 15.28 -11.56 23.06
CA ALA A 192 15.85 -12.86 23.39
C ALA A 192 17.36 -12.97 23.13
N VAL A 193 17.87 -12.30 22.09
CA VAL A 193 19.29 -12.40 21.72
C VAL A 193 20.16 -11.30 22.33
N ALA A 194 19.58 -10.27 22.93
CA ALA A 194 20.27 -9.03 23.32
C ALA A 194 21.42 -9.26 24.30
N ASP A 195 21.19 -9.98 25.40
CA ASP A 195 22.20 -10.22 26.43
C ASP A 195 23.37 -11.04 25.89
N ARG A 196 23.10 -11.97 25.00
CA ARG A 196 24.14 -12.79 24.38
C ARG A 196 24.98 -11.94 23.40
N LEU A 197 24.34 -11.09 22.58
CA LEU A 197 25.04 -10.15 21.72
C LEU A 197 25.93 -9.19 22.51
N ALA A 198 25.44 -8.68 23.64
CA ALA A 198 26.22 -7.82 24.53
C ALA A 198 27.45 -8.54 25.11
N ALA A 199 27.29 -9.79 25.54
CA ALA A 199 28.41 -10.60 26.02
C ALA A 199 29.47 -10.86 24.93
N ILE A 200 29.05 -11.16 23.71
CA ILE A 200 29.95 -11.37 22.56
C ILE A 200 30.70 -10.07 22.23
N ALA A 201 30.00 -8.95 22.21
CA ALA A 201 30.56 -7.64 21.89
C ALA A 201 31.44 -7.06 23.01
N GLY A 202 31.27 -7.50 24.24
CA GLY A 202 31.84 -6.85 25.43
C GLY A 202 31.22 -5.46 25.64
N ALA A 203 29.91 -5.37 25.54
CA ALA A 203 29.13 -4.14 25.49
C ALA A 203 27.98 -4.14 26.48
N ARG A 204 27.25 -3.02 26.58
CA ARG A 204 25.97 -2.93 27.25
C ARG A 204 24.82 -2.93 26.24
N VAL A 205 23.74 -3.63 26.55
CA VAL A 205 22.50 -3.60 25.75
C VAL A 205 21.91 -2.20 25.80
N GLY A 206 21.60 -1.66 24.62
CA GLY A 206 20.79 -0.47 24.43
C GLY A 206 19.36 -0.81 24.01
N LEU A 207 18.89 -0.27 22.88
CA LEU A 207 17.55 -0.51 22.37
C LEU A 207 17.44 -1.88 21.67
N ARG A 208 16.27 -2.48 21.74
CA ARG A 208 15.89 -3.76 21.13
C ARG A 208 14.53 -3.57 20.46
N ILE A 209 14.53 -3.42 19.15
CA ILE A 209 13.31 -3.06 18.40
C ILE A 209 13.45 -3.46 16.94
N LEU A 210 12.35 -3.73 16.27
CA LEU A 210 12.32 -3.91 14.82
C LEU A 210 12.72 -2.62 14.08
N SER A 211 13.09 -2.75 12.80
CA SER A 211 13.17 -1.63 11.88
C SER A 211 11.98 -1.64 10.92
N ASN A 212 11.35 -0.46 10.72
CA ASN A 212 10.34 -0.28 9.66
C ASN A 212 10.99 -0.03 8.28
N LEU A 213 12.28 0.25 8.20
CA LEU A 213 13.02 0.18 6.93
C LEU A 213 13.27 -1.29 6.58
N CYS A 214 12.26 -1.92 6.00
CA CYS A 214 12.26 -3.36 5.68
C CYS A 214 12.90 -3.60 4.29
N ASP A 215 14.10 -3.08 4.05
CA ASP A 215 14.79 -3.12 2.76
C ASP A 215 15.21 -4.52 2.29
N LYS A 216 15.02 -5.53 3.14
CA LYS A 216 15.17 -6.95 2.82
C LYS A 216 13.83 -7.62 2.40
N ARG A 217 12.71 -6.88 2.43
CA ARG A 217 11.37 -7.34 2.11
C ARG A 217 10.72 -6.42 1.07
N ARG A 218 11.34 -6.35 -0.09
CA ARG A 218 10.90 -5.46 -1.17
C ARG A 218 9.95 -6.15 -2.12
N VAL A 219 9.11 -5.35 -2.75
CA VAL A 219 8.33 -5.73 -3.91
C VAL A 219 8.72 -4.87 -5.10
N ARG A 220 8.77 -5.49 -6.27
CA ARG A 220 9.02 -4.86 -7.57
C ARG A 220 7.84 -5.13 -8.45
N VAL A 221 7.32 -4.08 -9.06
CA VAL A 221 6.23 -4.19 -10.03
C VAL A 221 6.63 -3.49 -11.31
N ARG A 222 6.29 -4.12 -12.44
CA ARG A 222 6.46 -3.54 -13.76
C ARG A 222 5.21 -3.72 -14.59
N CYS A 223 5.01 -2.81 -15.55
CA CYS A 223 3.93 -2.91 -16.53
C CYS A 223 4.33 -2.23 -17.83
N GLU A 224 3.60 -2.57 -18.89
CA GLU A 224 3.67 -1.90 -20.18
C GLU A 224 2.27 -1.40 -20.57
N VAL A 225 2.21 -0.24 -21.23
CA VAL A 225 0.96 0.34 -21.71
C VAL A 225 1.17 0.79 -23.15
N ASP A 226 0.30 0.34 -24.04
CA ASP A 226 0.32 0.74 -25.43
C ASP A 226 -0.11 2.22 -25.59
N ALA A 227 0.47 2.93 -26.55
CA ALA A 227 0.16 4.34 -26.82
C ALA A 227 -1.35 4.58 -27.02
N ASP A 228 -2.02 3.72 -27.77
CA ASP A 228 -3.46 3.85 -28.04
C ASP A 228 -4.33 3.81 -26.76
N ALA A 229 -3.90 3.05 -25.75
CA ALA A 229 -4.60 2.98 -24.48
C ALA A 229 -4.45 4.26 -23.62
N LEU A 230 -3.42 5.08 -23.91
CA LEU A 230 -3.13 6.33 -23.21
C LEU A 230 -3.73 7.55 -23.93
N ALA A 231 -4.07 7.47 -25.21
CA ALA A 231 -4.59 8.58 -25.98
C ALA A 231 -5.83 9.21 -25.33
N THR A 232 -6.01 10.49 -25.57
CA THR A 232 -7.22 11.26 -25.22
C THR A 232 -7.91 11.77 -26.48
N ALA A 233 -9.04 12.45 -26.33
CA ALA A 233 -9.71 13.09 -27.46
C ALA A 233 -8.86 14.23 -28.10
N GLU A 234 -7.97 14.82 -27.29
CA GLU A 234 -7.18 16.01 -27.67
C GLU A 234 -5.72 15.69 -27.95
N MET A 235 -5.18 14.56 -27.44
CA MET A 235 -3.75 14.21 -27.52
C MET A 235 -3.55 12.78 -27.99
N GLY A 236 -2.64 12.60 -28.95
CA GLY A 236 -2.21 11.27 -29.39
C GLY A 236 -1.43 10.50 -28.30
N GLY A 237 -1.52 9.18 -28.31
CA GLY A 237 -0.90 8.36 -27.27
C GLY A 237 0.60 8.53 -27.15
N GLY A 238 1.33 8.75 -28.25
CA GLY A 238 2.75 9.04 -28.24
C GLY A 238 3.12 10.32 -27.51
N GLU A 239 2.31 11.37 -27.69
CA GLU A 239 2.47 12.67 -26.98
C GLU A 239 2.18 12.51 -25.48
N VAL A 240 1.16 11.75 -25.12
CA VAL A 240 0.86 11.42 -23.71
C VAL A 240 2.01 10.66 -23.06
N ILE A 241 2.63 9.69 -23.77
CA ILE A 241 3.81 8.97 -23.29
C ILE A 241 4.94 9.96 -23.00
N ASP A 242 5.24 10.87 -23.90
CA ASP A 242 6.32 11.85 -23.74
C ASP A 242 6.06 12.78 -22.54
N GLY A 243 4.82 13.20 -22.34
CA GLY A 243 4.39 13.97 -21.17
C GLY A 243 4.56 13.21 -19.84
N ILE A 244 4.19 11.91 -19.82
CA ILE A 244 4.37 11.06 -18.63
C ILE A 244 5.85 10.85 -18.32
N VAL A 245 6.68 10.60 -19.34
CA VAL A 245 8.13 10.42 -19.18
C VAL A 245 8.79 11.71 -18.65
N ALA A 246 8.36 12.88 -19.15
CA ALA A 246 8.83 14.17 -18.66
C ALA A 246 8.42 14.41 -17.19
N ALA A 247 7.19 14.07 -16.81
CA ALA A 247 6.71 14.16 -15.42
C ALA A 247 7.48 13.20 -14.49
N SER A 248 7.80 11.99 -14.94
CA SER A 248 8.67 11.03 -14.21
C SER A 248 10.08 11.58 -14.02
N ARG A 249 10.69 12.10 -15.09
CA ARG A 249 12.01 12.71 -15.02
C ARG A 249 12.05 13.91 -14.07
N PHE A 250 11.01 14.71 -14.03
CA PHE A 250 10.93 15.81 -13.07
C PHE A 250 10.99 15.30 -11.63
N ALA A 251 10.25 14.22 -11.30
CA ALA A 251 10.32 13.63 -9.97
C ALA A 251 11.72 13.05 -9.63
N GLU A 252 12.45 12.54 -10.61
CA GLU A 252 13.83 12.06 -10.41
C GLU A 252 14.81 13.21 -10.14
N LEU A 253 14.55 14.39 -10.66
CA LEU A 253 15.44 15.57 -10.56
C LEU A 253 15.12 16.43 -9.34
N ASP A 254 13.88 16.45 -8.86
CA ASP A 254 13.41 17.35 -7.83
C ASP A 254 12.75 16.61 -6.65
N PRO A 255 13.31 16.70 -5.41
CA PRO A 255 12.73 16.08 -4.23
C PRO A 255 11.30 16.57 -3.89
N TYR A 256 10.97 17.83 -4.18
CA TYR A 256 9.61 18.38 -3.96
C TYR A 256 8.61 17.66 -4.87
N ARG A 257 8.96 17.48 -6.14
CA ARG A 257 8.14 16.72 -7.07
C ARG A 257 8.10 15.23 -6.69
N ALA A 258 9.22 14.65 -6.27
CA ALA A 258 9.29 13.27 -5.81
C ALA A 258 8.35 12.99 -4.64
N ALA A 259 8.23 13.91 -3.67
CA ALA A 259 7.32 13.78 -2.53
C ALA A 259 5.87 13.64 -2.98
N THR A 260 5.41 14.51 -3.89
CA THR A 260 4.05 14.46 -4.45
C THR A 260 3.86 13.23 -5.36
N HIS A 261 4.89 12.82 -6.08
CA HIS A 261 4.88 11.60 -6.90
C HIS A 261 4.69 10.35 -6.05
N ASN A 262 5.42 10.23 -4.95
CA ASN A 262 5.32 9.11 -4.02
C ASN A 262 4.00 9.13 -3.25
N LYS A 263 3.46 10.31 -2.86
CA LYS A 263 2.12 10.39 -2.26
C LYS A 263 1.06 9.81 -3.20
N GLY A 264 1.17 10.06 -4.51
CA GLY A 264 0.28 9.47 -5.52
C GLY A 264 0.38 7.93 -5.61
N ILE A 265 1.55 7.35 -5.33
CA ILE A 265 1.73 5.89 -5.21
C ILE A 265 1.06 5.39 -3.93
N MET A 266 1.32 6.06 -2.80
CA MET A 266 0.81 5.65 -1.49
C MET A 266 -0.72 5.76 -1.39
N ASN A 267 -1.37 6.69 -2.11
CA ASN A 267 -2.83 6.72 -2.24
C ASN A 267 -3.41 5.34 -2.62
N GLY A 268 -2.76 4.64 -3.54
CA GLY A 268 -3.18 3.30 -3.95
C GLY A 268 -2.80 2.23 -2.92
N ILE A 269 -1.56 2.26 -2.44
CA ILE A 269 -1.04 1.26 -1.51
C ILE A 269 -1.76 1.33 -0.17
N ASP A 270 -1.84 2.51 0.45
CA ASP A 270 -2.46 2.68 1.77
C ASP A 270 -3.93 2.29 1.78
N ALA A 271 -4.65 2.60 0.71
CA ALA A 271 -6.04 2.19 0.61
C ALA A 271 -6.21 0.66 0.67
N VAL A 272 -5.30 -0.11 0.07
CA VAL A 272 -5.29 -1.59 0.16
C VAL A 272 -4.82 -2.05 1.52
N VAL A 273 -3.78 -1.42 2.07
CA VAL A 273 -3.20 -1.75 3.39
C VAL A 273 -4.23 -1.55 4.50
N ILE A 274 -4.96 -0.44 4.49
CA ILE A 274 -6.05 -0.15 5.44
C ILE A 274 -7.19 -1.14 5.26
N ALA A 275 -7.64 -1.39 4.02
CA ALA A 275 -8.72 -2.32 3.74
C ALA A 275 -8.41 -3.74 4.23
N THR A 276 -7.17 -4.16 4.19
CA THR A 276 -6.70 -5.47 4.65
C THR A 276 -6.27 -5.50 6.12
N GLY A 277 -6.45 -4.39 6.86
CA GLY A 277 -6.13 -4.31 8.29
C GLY A 277 -4.65 -4.39 8.62
N ASN A 278 -3.78 -4.10 7.68
CA ASN A 278 -2.33 -4.04 7.86
C ASN A 278 -1.88 -2.68 8.42
N ASP A 279 -0.64 -2.59 8.88
CA ASP A 279 -0.07 -1.38 9.47
C ASP A 279 0.41 -0.40 8.40
N TRP A 280 -0.47 0.52 7.98
CA TRP A 280 -0.17 1.53 6.97
C TRP A 280 0.93 2.50 7.42
N ARG A 281 1.07 2.80 8.72
CA ARG A 281 2.12 3.69 9.23
C ARG A 281 3.51 3.07 9.11
N ALA A 282 3.62 1.75 9.35
CA ALA A 282 4.86 1.01 9.13
C ALA A 282 5.24 0.97 7.64
N VAL A 283 4.23 0.81 6.76
CA VAL A 283 4.40 0.83 5.31
C VAL A 283 4.87 2.20 4.82
N GLU A 284 4.22 3.28 5.24
CA GLU A 284 4.62 4.66 4.92
C GLU A 284 6.05 4.96 5.39
N ALA A 285 6.37 4.64 6.66
CA ALA A 285 7.71 4.84 7.19
C ALA A 285 8.78 4.10 6.37
N GLY A 286 8.53 2.84 6.02
CA GLY A 286 9.42 2.03 5.20
C GLY A 286 9.60 2.58 3.79
N ALA A 287 8.51 2.95 3.13
CA ALA A 287 8.51 3.50 1.77
C ALA A 287 9.30 4.82 1.67
N HIS A 288 9.04 5.76 2.58
CA HIS A 288 9.72 7.06 2.58
C HIS A 288 11.19 6.96 3.01
N ALA A 289 11.52 6.11 4.00
CA ALA A 289 12.91 5.82 4.34
C ALA A 289 13.67 5.20 3.16
N PHE A 290 13.03 4.29 2.43
CA PHE A 290 13.63 3.69 1.24
C PHE A 290 13.79 4.69 0.09
N ALA A 291 12.84 5.60 -0.11
CA ALA A 291 12.96 6.68 -1.08
C ALA A 291 14.16 7.62 -0.81
N ALA A 292 14.57 7.73 0.46
CA ALA A 292 15.68 8.57 0.90
C ALA A 292 17.02 7.81 1.11
N ARG A 293 17.07 6.50 0.85
CA ARG A 293 18.22 5.62 1.18
C ARG A 293 19.56 6.01 0.54
N THR A 294 19.52 6.75 -0.55
CA THR A 294 20.74 7.23 -1.25
C THR A 294 21.22 8.60 -0.78
N GLY A 295 20.67 9.14 0.31
CA GLY A 295 20.96 10.48 0.81
C GLY A 295 20.14 11.60 0.16
N ARG A 296 19.32 11.25 -0.86
CA ARG A 296 18.38 12.17 -1.51
C ARG A 296 17.03 11.48 -1.64
N TYR A 297 15.95 12.21 -1.34
CA TYR A 297 14.59 11.72 -1.55
C TYR A 297 14.29 11.59 -3.05
N SER A 298 13.87 10.41 -3.48
CA SER A 298 13.73 10.02 -4.88
C SER A 298 12.37 9.33 -5.13
N PRO A 299 11.86 9.29 -6.38
CA PRO A 299 10.63 8.60 -6.69
C PRO A 299 10.79 7.08 -6.54
N LEU A 300 9.75 6.43 -6.02
CA LEU A 300 9.64 4.97 -5.90
C LEU A 300 9.23 4.31 -7.22
N ALA A 301 8.58 5.07 -8.11
CA ALA A 301 8.18 4.62 -9.44
C ALA A 301 8.82 5.48 -10.52
N VAL A 302 9.16 4.85 -11.65
CA VAL A 302 9.73 5.53 -12.83
C VAL A 302 9.03 5.06 -14.09
N TRP A 303 8.87 6.00 -15.04
CA TRP A 303 8.26 5.76 -16.34
C TRP A 303 9.24 6.05 -17.46
N ARG A 304 9.28 5.16 -18.47
CA ARG A 304 10.18 5.27 -19.63
C ARG A 304 9.43 4.92 -20.89
N ARG A 305 9.81 5.56 -21.99
CA ARG A 305 9.34 5.19 -23.32
C ARG A 305 10.16 4.03 -23.86
N SER A 306 9.48 3.05 -24.47
CA SER A 306 10.08 1.93 -25.19
C SER A 306 9.32 1.72 -26.52
N GLY A 307 9.81 2.34 -27.60
CA GLY A 307 9.09 2.40 -28.87
C GLY A 307 7.75 3.12 -28.70
N ASP A 308 6.66 2.44 -29.06
CA ASP A 308 5.28 2.93 -28.95
C ASP A 308 4.61 2.52 -27.62
N ARG A 309 5.41 2.12 -26.63
CA ARG A 309 4.92 1.72 -25.32
C ARG A 309 5.50 2.58 -24.20
N LEU A 310 4.70 2.73 -23.15
CA LEU A 310 5.13 3.25 -21.88
C LEU A 310 5.46 2.09 -20.94
N GLN A 311 6.66 2.06 -20.39
CA GLN A 311 7.08 1.11 -19.37
C GLN A 311 7.09 1.78 -17.98
N GLY A 312 6.41 1.16 -17.02
CA GLY A 312 6.40 1.56 -15.60
C GLY A 312 7.13 0.56 -14.73
N LYS A 313 7.88 1.06 -13.76
CA LYS A 313 8.54 0.25 -12.73
C LYS A 313 8.36 0.91 -11.37
N LEU A 314 8.08 0.11 -10.35
CA LEU A 314 7.97 0.50 -8.95
C LEU A 314 8.81 -0.46 -8.11
N GLU A 315 9.55 0.06 -7.14
CA GLU A 315 10.24 -0.73 -6.11
C GLU A 315 10.11 -0.05 -4.76
N LEU A 316 9.65 -0.81 -3.74
CA LEU A 316 9.58 -0.36 -2.37
C LEU A 316 9.54 -1.54 -1.39
N PRO A 317 9.91 -1.36 -0.11
CA PRO A 317 9.63 -2.35 0.92
C PRO A 317 8.15 -2.36 1.28
N LEU A 318 7.54 -3.56 1.39
CA LEU A 318 6.16 -3.74 1.83
C LEU A 318 6.07 -4.90 2.83
N ALA A 319 6.02 -4.57 4.12
CA ALA A 319 5.85 -5.54 5.19
C ALA A 319 4.37 -5.77 5.49
N LEU A 320 3.70 -6.54 4.66
CA LEU A 320 2.30 -6.90 4.83
C LEU A 320 2.15 -8.32 5.40
N GLY A 321 0.98 -8.62 5.97
CA GLY A 321 0.63 -9.95 6.41
C GLY A 321 -0.77 -10.33 5.95
N THR A 322 -1.00 -11.64 5.78
CA THR A 322 -2.32 -12.25 5.58
C THR A 322 -2.81 -12.95 6.84
N VAL A 323 -1.93 -13.06 7.85
CA VAL A 323 -2.22 -13.63 9.17
C VAL A 323 -1.75 -12.70 10.28
N GLY A 324 -2.42 -12.73 11.42
CA GLY A 324 -2.09 -11.92 12.60
C GLY A 324 -3.31 -11.62 13.47
N GLY A 325 -3.09 -11.04 14.66
CA GLY A 325 -4.15 -10.80 15.64
C GLY A 325 -5.29 -9.94 15.09
N THR A 326 -4.99 -8.71 14.64
CA THR A 326 -5.98 -7.75 14.12
C THR A 326 -6.71 -8.28 12.90
N LEU A 327 -6.00 -8.92 11.96
CA LEU A 327 -6.57 -9.49 10.74
C LEU A 327 -7.60 -10.58 11.00
N ARG A 328 -7.47 -11.31 12.12
CA ARG A 328 -8.43 -12.36 12.49
C ARG A 328 -9.71 -11.84 13.12
N VAL A 329 -9.65 -10.67 13.72
CA VAL A 329 -10.74 -10.13 14.54
C VAL A 329 -11.53 -9.05 13.80
N HIS A 330 -10.88 -8.21 12.98
CA HIS A 330 -11.53 -7.11 12.27
C HIS A 330 -12.39 -7.63 11.08
N PRO A 331 -13.74 -7.49 11.13
CA PRO A 331 -14.62 -8.10 10.12
C PRO A 331 -14.32 -7.61 8.70
N ALA A 332 -14.15 -6.29 8.50
CA ALA A 332 -13.86 -5.71 7.20
C ALA A 332 -12.51 -6.17 6.62
N ALA A 333 -11.46 -6.35 7.45
CA ALA A 333 -10.19 -6.89 6.99
C ALA A 333 -10.31 -8.35 6.53
N ARG A 334 -11.11 -9.16 7.24
CA ARG A 334 -11.36 -10.55 6.87
C ARG A 334 -12.09 -10.69 5.53
N VAL A 335 -13.13 -9.89 5.32
CA VAL A 335 -13.85 -9.92 4.03
C VAL A 335 -12.97 -9.40 2.90
N SER A 336 -12.12 -8.39 3.15
CA SER A 336 -11.16 -7.87 2.17
C SER A 336 -10.18 -8.94 1.70
N LEU A 337 -9.56 -9.68 2.62
CA LEU A 337 -8.65 -10.78 2.28
C LEU A 337 -9.36 -11.90 1.53
N ARG A 338 -10.63 -12.20 1.88
CA ARG A 338 -11.44 -13.19 1.16
C ARG A 338 -11.80 -12.72 -0.25
N MET A 339 -12.12 -11.44 -0.44
CA MET A 339 -12.39 -10.85 -1.77
C MET A 339 -11.14 -10.87 -2.66
N LEU A 340 -9.97 -10.56 -2.08
CA LEU A 340 -8.70 -10.62 -2.79
C LEU A 340 -8.35 -12.03 -3.23
N GLY A 341 -8.61 -13.03 -2.38
CA GLY A 341 -8.26 -14.43 -2.65
C GLY A 341 -6.76 -14.70 -2.72
N VAL A 342 -5.93 -13.82 -2.15
CA VAL A 342 -4.47 -13.99 -2.09
C VAL A 342 -4.09 -15.16 -1.18
N THR A 343 -3.05 -15.89 -1.56
CA THR A 343 -2.59 -17.11 -0.87
C THR A 343 -1.59 -16.83 0.22
N ASP A 344 -0.79 -15.76 0.08
CA ASP A 344 0.30 -15.43 0.98
C ASP A 344 0.56 -13.90 1.04
N ALA A 345 1.48 -13.50 1.91
CA ALA A 345 1.84 -12.11 2.13
C ALA A 345 2.62 -11.49 0.95
N GLN A 346 3.35 -12.28 0.17
CA GLN A 346 4.12 -11.80 -0.99
C GLN A 346 3.17 -11.47 -2.14
N GLU A 347 2.15 -12.29 -2.36
CA GLU A 347 1.09 -12.03 -3.33
C GLU A 347 0.29 -10.77 -2.96
N LEU A 348 -0.09 -10.60 -1.68
CA LEU A 348 -0.74 -9.39 -1.19
C LEU A 348 0.12 -8.14 -1.45
N ALA A 349 1.43 -8.21 -1.17
CA ALA A 349 2.35 -7.10 -1.41
C ALA A 349 2.45 -6.78 -2.91
N GLY A 350 2.47 -7.79 -3.77
CA GLY A 350 2.45 -7.63 -5.22
C GLY A 350 1.20 -6.91 -5.73
N VAL A 351 0.02 -7.29 -5.23
CA VAL A 351 -1.26 -6.65 -5.58
C VAL A 351 -1.32 -5.21 -5.08
N ALA A 352 -0.92 -4.95 -3.82
CA ALA A 352 -0.91 -3.61 -3.26
C ALA A 352 0.04 -2.67 -4.03
N ALA A 353 1.25 -3.16 -4.37
CA ALA A 353 2.21 -2.40 -5.17
C ALA A 353 1.72 -2.16 -6.62
N ALA A 354 1.02 -3.11 -7.22
CA ALA A 354 0.41 -2.93 -8.55
C ALA A 354 -0.66 -1.83 -8.54
N VAL A 355 -1.49 -1.76 -7.49
CA VAL A 355 -2.46 -0.67 -7.30
C VAL A 355 -1.75 0.66 -7.08
N GLY A 356 -0.63 0.68 -6.34
CA GLY A 356 0.21 1.86 -6.19
C GLY A 356 0.77 2.37 -7.52
N LEU A 357 1.28 1.48 -8.38
CA LEU A 357 1.78 1.84 -9.70
C LEU A 357 0.64 2.32 -10.63
N ALA A 358 -0.56 1.69 -10.54
CA ALA A 358 -1.75 2.13 -11.25
C ALA A 358 -2.19 3.54 -10.83
N SER A 359 -2.23 3.81 -9.51
CA SER A 359 -2.55 5.11 -8.95
C SER A 359 -1.57 6.19 -9.42
N ASN A 360 -0.28 5.88 -9.43
CA ASN A 360 0.75 6.77 -9.97
C ASN A 360 0.58 7.03 -11.46
N LEU A 361 0.31 6.00 -12.28
CA LEU A 361 0.04 6.17 -13.71
C LEU A 361 -1.12 7.14 -13.96
N ALA A 362 -2.23 6.95 -13.24
CA ALA A 362 -3.38 7.84 -13.35
C ALA A 362 -3.02 9.30 -13.06
N ALA A 363 -2.23 9.54 -11.98
CA ALA A 363 -1.81 10.86 -11.58
C ALA A 363 -0.87 11.51 -12.62
N VAL A 364 0.18 10.80 -13.07
CA VAL A 364 1.12 11.39 -14.04
C VAL A 364 0.49 11.56 -15.41
N ARG A 365 -0.46 10.69 -15.82
CA ARG A 365 -1.24 10.86 -17.04
C ARG A 365 -2.12 12.11 -16.97
N ALA A 366 -2.84 12.30 -15.87
CA ALA A 366 -3.67 13.49 -15.69
C ALA A 366 -2.83 14.79 -15.73
N LEU A 367 -1.62 14.78 -15.13
CA LEU A 367 -0.69 15.91 -15.21
C LEU A 367 -0.18 16.16 -16.62
N ALA A 368 0.02 15.11 -17.41
CA ALA A 368 0.53 15.20 -18.77
C ALA A 368 -0.57 15.60 -19.81
N THR A 369 -1.84 15.52 -19.44
CA THR A 369 -2.99 15.80 -20.32
C THR A 369 -3.82 16.99 -19.79
N ASP A 370 -4.99 16.74 -19.22
CA ASP A 370 -5.99 17.74 -18.84
C ASP A 370 -5.62 18.56 -17.59
N GLY A 371 -4.60 18.13 -16.84
CA GLY A 371 -4.29 18.61 -15.51
C GLY A 371 -5.19 17.99 -14.42
N ILE A 372 -4.65 17.90 -13.20
CA ILE A 372 -5.31 17.20 -12.08
C ILE A 372 -6.67 17.82 -11.73
N GLN A 373 -6.81 19.14 -11.79
CA GLN A 373 -8.05 19.81 -11.37
C GLN A 373 -9.25 19.42 -12.25
N ARG A 374 -9.08 19.31 -13.57
CA ARG A 374 -10.20 18.95 -14.47
C ARG A 374 -10.70 17.53 -14.23
N GLY A 375 -9.80 16.57 -13.99
CA GLY A 375 -10.17 15.18 -13.73
C GLY A 375 -10.92 14.96 -12.40
N HIS A 376 -10.65 15.78 -11.39
CA HIS A 376 -11.25 15.69 -10.04
C HIS A 376 -12.55 16.51 -9.90
N MET A 377 -12.83 17.45 -10.80
CA MET A 377 -13.94 18.41 -10.66
C MET A 377 -15.31 17.75 -10.50
N GLY A 378 -15.61 16.69 -11.26
CA GLY A 378 -16.92 16.03 -11.19
C GLY A 378 -17.18 15.32 -9.86
N LEU A 379 -16.16 14.71 -9.24
CA LEU A 379 -16.32 14.04 -7.95
C LEU A 379 -16.28 15.02 -6.77
N HIS A 380 -15.44 16.06 -6.88
CA HIS A 380 -15.44 17.17 -5.91
C HIS A 380 -16.77 17.90 -5.90
N ALA A 381 -17.41 18.10 -7.06
CA ALA A 381 -18.72 18.72 -7.17
C ALA A 381 -19.80 17.99 -6.36
N ARG A 382 -19.78 16.64 -6.29
CA ARG A 382 -20.69 15.86 -5.45
C ARG A 382 -20.48 16.14 -3.95
N SER A 383 -19.24 16.18 -3.51
CA SER A 383 -18.91 16.52 -2.12
C SER A 383 -19.35 17.92 -1.76
N VAL A 384 -19.18 18.89 -2.68
CA VAL A 384 -19.66 20.27 -2.51
C VAL A 384 -21.18 20.33 -2.47
N ALA A 385 -21.88 19.57 -3.32
CA ALA A 385 -23.34 19.48 -3.30
C ALA A 385 -23.87 18.93 -1.96
N LEU A 386 -23.26 17.85 -1.46
CA LEU A 386 -23.58 17.29 -0.12
C LEU A 386 -23.31 18.30 1.00
N ALA A 387 -22.17 18.99 0.97
CA ALA A 387 -21.83 20.03 1.95
C ALA A 387 -22.79 21.21 1.91
N ALA A 388 -23.40 21.50 0.75
CA ALA A 388 -24.43 22.53 0.59
C ALA A 388 -25.80 22.10 1.11
N GLY A 389 -25.99 20.80 1.45
CA GLY A 389 -27.24 20.25 1.96
C GLY A 389 -28.12 19.55 0.91
N ALA A 390 -27.57 19.23 -0.28
CA ALA A 390 -28.29 18.46 -1.29
C ALA A 390 -28.61 17.05 -0.78
N THR A 391 -29.83 16.60 -1.03
CA THR A 391 -30.26 15.22 -0.73
C THR A 391 -29.59 14.22 -1.66
N ALA A 392 -29.63 12.94 -1.33
CA ALA A 392 -29.05 11.87 -2.15
C ALA A 392 -29.59 11.87 -3.61
N GLU A 393 -30.86 12.28 -3.80
CA GLU A 393 -31.52 12.38 -5.12
C GLU A 393 -31.08 13.63 -5.90
N GLU A 394 -30.71 14.70 -5.20
CA GLU A 394 -30.34 15.99 -5.79
C GLU A 394 -28.85 16.09 -6.12
N VAL A 395 -27.98 15.34 -5.39
CA VAL A 395 -26.50 15.46 -5.48
C VAL A 395 -25.99 15.39 -6.91
N GLU A 396 -26.45 14.44 -7.70
CA GLU A 396 -25.99 14.29 -9.09
C GLU A 396 -26.39 15.48 -9.96
N ARG A 397 -27.61 15.97 -9.81
CA ARG A 397 -28.13 17.11 -10.59
C ARG A 397 -27.38 18.39 -10.19
N VAL A 398 -27.25 18.64 -8.90
CA VAL A 398 -26.49 19.80 -8.39
C VAL A 398 -25.03 19.74 -8.84
N ALA A 399 -24.37 18.57 -8.74
CA ALA A 399 -22.99 18.40 -9.17
C ALA A 399 -22.81 18.73 -10.66
N VAL A 400 -23.71 18.24 -11.53
CA VAL A 400 -23.67 18.57 -12.97
C VAL A 400 -23.81 20.05 -13.19
N MET A 401 -24.79 20.71 -12.55
CA MET A 401 -25.05 22.15 -12.73
C MET A 401 -23.86 23.01 -12.32
N ILE A 402 -23.19 22.73 -11.19
CA ILE A 402 -22.04 23.52 -10.73
C ILE A 402 -20.78 23.25 -11.54
N VAL A 403 -20.63 22.09 -12.15
CA VAL A 403 -19.54 21.78 -13.09
C VAL A 403 -19.76 22.52 -14.40
N GLU A 404 -20.95 22.51 -14.98
CA GLU A 404 -21.31 23.24 -16.20
C GLU A 404 -21.18 24.74 -16.02
N ALA A 405 -21.60 25.26 -14.86
CA ALA A 405 -21.44 26.66 -14.49
C ALA A 405 -19.99 27.05 -14.17
N ARG A 406 -19.07 26.10 -14.06
CA ARG A 406 -17.68 26.28 -13.59
C ARG A 406 -17.60 26.97 -12.21
N ASP A 407 -18.62 26.79 -11.37
CA ASP A 407 -18.73 27.36 -10.03
C ASP A 407 -18.88 26.25 -8.99
N ILE A 408 -17.79 25.47 -8.77
CA ILE A 408 -17.76 24.35 -7.82
C ILE A 408 -17.44 24.91 -6.43
N THR A 409 -18.35 25.76 -5.94
CA THR A 409 -18.29 26.37 -4.61
C THR A 409 -19.57 26.03 -3.82
N LEU A 410 -19.50 26.19 -2.50
CA LEU A 410 -20.66 26.01 -1.63
C LEU A 410 -21.82 26.94 -2.04
N GLU A 411 -21.52 28.18 -2.42
CA GLU A 411 -22.50 29.16 -2.88
C GLU A 411 -23.07 28.78 -4.25
N GLY A 412 -22.22 28.31 -5.18
CA GLY A 412 -22.66 27.78 -6.47
C GLY A 412 -23.63 26.61 -6.30
N ALA A 413 -23.33 25.67 -5.39
CA ALA A 413 -24.21 24.53 -5.10
C ALA A 413 -25.55 24.98 -4.47
N LYS A 414 -25.53 25.89 -3.51
CA LYS A 414 -26.77 26.46 -2.93
C LYS A 414 -27.62 27.20 -3.99
N LYS A 415 -26.98 27.88 -4.93
CA LYS A 415 -27.67 28.54 -6.05
C LYS A 415 -28.27 27.52 -7.01
N ALA A 416 -27.53 26.44 -7.34
CA ALA A 416 -28.02 25.36 -8.17
C ALA A 416 -29.23 24.64 -7.52
N MET A 417 -29.17 24.37 -6.21
CA MET A 417 -30.29 23.76 -5.46
C MET A 417 -31.57 24.61 -5.49
N LYS A 418 -31.45 25.96 -5.49
CA LYS A 418 -32.63 26.84 -5.61
C LYS A 418 -33.25 26.86 -7.01
N ALA A 419 -32.51 26.36 -8.01
CA ALA A 419 -32.95 26.30 -9.40
C ALA A 419 -33.45 24.91 -9.83
N LEU A 420 -33.40 23.93 -8.92
CA LEU A 420 -33.97 22.58 -9.07
C LEU A 420 -35.47 22.56 -8.82
#